data_e8acdb4b1d3d8d11adc3b4da760be799
#
_entry.id   e8acdb4b1d3d8d11adc3b4da760be799
#
_cell.length_a   1.000
_cell.length_b   1.000
_cell.length_c   1.000
_cell.angle_alpha   90.00
_cell.angle_beta   90.00
_cell.angle_gamma   90.00
#
_symmetry.space_group_name_H-M   'P 1'
#
loop_
_entity.id
_entity.type
_entity.pdbx_description
1 polymer ?
#
loop_
_entity_poly.entity_id
_entity_poly.type
_entity_poly.pdbx_seq_one_letter_code
_entity_poly.pdbx_strand_id
1 'polypeptide(L)'
;MANYKPTKTQNYDKILELVGPATLCDSFTHINEHGIVCNTGQLGNIWYVNDFDPIIELKNNSYLTAFYSGNVSQAKLDAMFDYIRQFSVKILIERVFTLEQVPEAHRFLQSADGFGKVVVMNE
;
A
#
# COMPACT_ATOMS: atom_id res chain seq x y z
N MET A 1 -6.40 -9.91 10.48
CA MET A 1 -6.75 -8.81 9.55
C MET A 1 -7.29 -7.66 10.39
N ALA A 2 -6.60 -6.53 10.38
CA ALA A 2 -7.08 -5.34 11.08
C ALA A 2 -8.42 -4.92 10.46
N ASN A 3 -9.46 -4.85 11.28
CA ASN A 3 -10.75 -4.30 10.89
C ASN A 3 -10.62 -2.77 10.76
N TYR A 4 -10.08 -2.31 9.62
CA TYR A 4 -10.20 -0.90 9.28
C TYR A 4 -11.67 -0.61 8.99
N LYS A 5 -12.35 0.07 9.90
CA LYS A 5 -13.65 0.67 9.64
C LYS A 5 -13.41 2.13 9.28
N PRO A 6 -13.67 2.55 8.05
CA PRO A 6 -13.67 3.97 7.73
C PRO A 6 -14.72 4.67 8.60
N THR A 7 -14.29 5.64 9.40
CA THR A 7 -15.14 6.35 10.38
C THR A 7 -16.00 7.45 9.75
N LYS A 8 -15.89 7.70 8.44
CA LYS A 8 -16.75 8.59 7.63
C LYS A 8 -16.68 8.17 6.16
N THR A 9 -17.75 8.38 5.43
CA THR A 9 -17.81 8.37 3.95
C THR A 9 -16.98 9.53 3.40
N GLN A 10 -15.66 9.40 3.46
CA GLN A 10 -14.76 10.38 2.87
C GLN A 10 -14.33 9.86 1.50
N ASN A 11 -14.53 10.66 0.47
CA ASN A 11 -14.07 10.36 -0.87
C ASN A 11 -12.74 11.05 -1.15
N TYR A 12 -11.97 10.49 -2.06
CA TYR A 12 -10.61 10.92 -2.39
C TYR A 12 -10.46 11.10 -3.90
N ASP A 13 -9.62 12.03 -4.32
CA ASP A 13 -9.28 12.21 -5.74
C ASP A 13 -8.24 11.19 -6.21
N LYS A 14 -7.44 10.67 -5.29
CA LYS A 14 -6.40 9.68 -5.57
C LYS A 14 -6.31 8.66 -4.45
N ILE A 15 -6.32 7.39 -4.81
CA ILE A 15 -6.17 6.27 -3.90
C ILE A 15 -4.97 5.42 -4.35
N LEU A 16 -4.02 5.20 -3.46
CA LEU A 16 -2.93 4.24 -3.65
C LEU A 16 -3.34 2.90 -3.02
N GLU A 17 -3.65 1.92 -3.86
CA GLU A 17 -4.12 0.61 -3.42
C GLU A 17 -2.94 -0.36 -3.29
N LEU A 18 -2.62 -0.76 -2.07
CA LEU A 18 -1.48 -1.61 -1.73
C LEU A 18 -1.86 -3.04 -1.40
N VAL A 19 -3.13 -3.30 -1.13
CA VAL A 19 -3.65 -4.63 -0.75
C VAL A 19 -4.02 -5.44 -1.99
N GLY A 20 -4.50 -4.75 -3.02
CA GLY A 20 -4.83 -5.33 -4.31
C GLY A 20 -6.25 -5.89 -4.39
N PRO A 21 -6.46 -7.01 -5.09
CA PRO A 21 -7.78 -7.54 -5.42
C PRO A 21 -8.76 -7.66 -4.25
N ALA A 22 -8.24 -7.88 -3.03
CA ALA A 22 -9.08 -8.04 -1.84
C ALA A 22 -9.84 -6.76 -1.44
N THR A 23 -9.34 -5.58 -1.81
CA THR A 23 -9.89 -4.27 -1.41
C THR A 23 -10.10 -3.33 -2.59
N LEU A 24 -9.74 -3.75 -3.81
CA LEU A 24 -9.80 -2.88 -4.99
C LEU A 24 -11.21 -2.34 -5.27
N CYS A 25 -12.22 -3.19 -5.23
CA CYS A 25 -13.62 -2.77 -5.45
C CYS A 25 -14.12 -1.83 -4.35
N ASP A 26 -13.69 -2.05 -3.10
CA ASP A 26 -14.01 -1.13 -1.99
C ASP A 26 -13.39 0.25 -2.23
N SER A 27 -12.16 0.32 -2.74
CA SER A 27 -11.50 1.58 -3.08
C SER A 27 -12.31 2.44 -4.05
N PHE A 28 -13.01 1.83 -5.02
CA PHE A 28 -13.87 2.56 -5.96
C PHE A 28 -15.15 3.12 -5.30
N THR A 29 -15.56 2.62 -4.16
CA THR A 29 -16.68 3.21 -3.41
C THR A 29 -16.32 4.51 -2.71
N HIS A 30 -15.02 4.80 -2.58
CA HIS A 30 -14.46 5.96 -1.90
C HIS A 30 -13.77 6.95 -2.83
N ILE A 31 -13.97 6.83 -4.15
CA ILE A 31 -13.34 7.71 -5.13
C ILE A 31 -14.28 8.85 -5.56
N ASN A 32 -13.73 10.05 -5.72
CA ASN A 32 -14.44 11.17 -6.33
C ASN A 32 -14.62 10.95 -7.83
N GLU A 33 -15.51 11.74 -8.43
CA GLU A 33 -15.68 11.76 -9.88
C GLU A 33 -14.36 12.11 -10.58
N HIS A 34 -14.01 11.32 -11.60
CA HIS A 34 -12.73 11.38 -12.32
C HIS A 34 -11.47 11.14 -11.45
N GLY A 35 -11.63 10.61 -10.25
CA GLY A 35 -10.51 10.25 -9.40
C GLY A 35 -9.73 9.03 -9.93
N ILE A 36 -8.55 8.82 -9.40
CA ILE A 36 -7.62 7.77 -9.85
C ILE A 36 -7.35 6.78 -8.72
N VAL A 37 -7.63 5.50 -8.96
CA VAL A 37 -7.16 4.40 -8.11
C VAL A 37 -5.92 3.79 -8.75
N CYS A 38 -4.77 3.85 -8.06
CA CYS A 38 -3.52 3.25 -8.50
C CYS A 38 -3.27 1.96 -7.72
N ASN A 39 -3.46 0.81 -8.36
CA ASN A 39 -3.16 -0.47 -7.76
C ASN A 39 -1.68 -0.82 -7.96
N THR A 40 -0.96 -1.03 -6.86
CA THR A 40 0.46 -1.42 -6.88
C THR A 40 0.78 -2.57 -5.93
N GLY A 41 -0.20 -3.08 -5.18
CA GLY A 41 0.02 -4.11 -4.17
C GLY A 41 -0.81 -5.37 -4.36
N GLN A 42 -0.36 -6.44 -3.71
CA GLN A 42 -1.01 -7.75 -3.65
C GLN A 42 -0.88 -8.36 -2.25
N LEU A 43 -0.94 -7.51 -1.21
CA LEU A 43 -0.78 -7.95 0.19
C LEU A 43 -1.95 -8.79 0.70
N GLY A 44 -3.11 -8.73 0.04
CA GLY A 44 -4.32 -9.46 0.43
C GLY A 44 -4.29 -10.96 0.16
N ASN A 45 -3.20 -11.49 -0.41
CA ASN A 45 -3.06 -12.90 -0.82
C ASN A 45 -4.16 -13.37 -1.78
N ILE A 46 -4.75 -12.46 -2.54
CA ILE A 46 -5.69 -12.69 -3.64
C ILE A 46 -5.07 -12.06 -4.88
N TRP A 47 -4.97 -12.84 -5.98
CA TRP A 47 -4.20 -12.44 -7.15
C TRP A 47 -5.02 -11.80 -8.26
N TYR A 48 -6.32 -11.97 -8.22
CA TYR A 48 -7.26 -11.43 -9.22
C TYR A 48 -8.64 -11.19 -8.60
N VAL A 49 -9.39 -10.30 -9.21
CA VAL A 49 -10.79 -10.04 -8.86
C VAL A 49 -11.65 -10.91 -9.81
N ASN A 50 -12.43 -11.81 -9.22
CA ASN A 50 -13.39 -12.60 -10.00
C ASN A 50 -14.54 -11.70 -10.47
N ASP A 51 -15.06 -11.98 -11.65
CA ASP A 51 -16.25 -11.33 -12.22
C ASP A 51 -16.18 -9.78 -12.22
N PHE A 52 -14.95 -9.23 -12.39
CA PHE A 52 -14.75 -7.79 -12.45
C PHE A 52 -15.35 -7.19 -13.71
N ASP A 53 -16.46 -6.46 -13.54
CA ASP A 53 -17.06 -5.65 -14.60
C ASP A 53 -16.63 -4.19 -14.45
N PRO A 54 -15.77 -3.67 -15.33
CA PRO A 54 -15.27 -2.30 -15.19
C PRO A 54 -16.37 -1.23 -15.30
N ILE A 55 -17.50 -1.51 -15.98
CA ILE A 55 -18.60 -0.56 -16.07
C ILE A 55 -19.32 -0.43 -14.72
N ILE A 56 -19.41 -1.53 -13.98
CA ILE A 56 -20.08 -1.56 -12.67
C ILE A 56 -19.14 -1.12 -11.56
N GLU A 57 -17.88 -1.58 -11.61
CA GLU A 57 -16.93 -1.42 -10.50
C GLU A 57 -16.25 -0.06 -10.48
N LEU A 58 -15.91 0.52 -11.66
CA LEU A 58 -15.31 1.85 -11.76
C LEU A 58 -16.37 2.93 -11.51
N LYS A 59 -16.61 3.22 -10.24
CA LYS A 59 -17.59 4.23 -9.82
C LYS A 59 -17.18 5.64 -10.28
N ASN A 60 -18.16 6.54 -10.41
CA ASN A 60 -17.95 7.98 -10.62
C ASN A 60 -17.05 8.33 -11.80
N ASN A 61 -17.13 7.58 -12.92
CA ASN A 61 -16.26 7.80 -14.10
C ASN A 61 -14.76 7.85 -13.72
N SER A 62 -14.36 7.09 -12.72
CA SER A 62 -12.99 7.06 -12.20
C SER A 62 -12.03 6.27 -13.09
N TYR A 63 -10.76 6.34 -12.78
CA TYR A 63 -9.70 5.67 -13.52
C TYR A 63 -9.02 4.60 -12.67
N LEU A 64 -8.79 3.43 -13.26
CA LEU A 64 -7.90 2.41 -12.70
C LEU A 64 -6.56 2.46 -13.42
N THR A 65 -5.49 2.61 -12.66
CA THR A 65 -4.13 2.47 -13.17
C THR A 65 -3.34 1.51 -12.29
N ALA A 66 -2.23 1.04 -12.79
CA ALA A 66 -1.33 0.18 -12.04
C ALA A 66 0.09 0.73 -12.08
N PHE A 67 0.81 0.51 -11.00
CA PHE A 67 2.22 0.83 -10.90
C PHE A 67 3.00 -0.45 -10.57
N TYR A 68 3.92 -0.84 -11.45
CA TYR A 68 4.79 -1.98 -11.22
C TYR A 68 6.12 -1.52 -10.59
N SER A 69 6.29 -1.80 -9.32
CA SER A 69 7.47 -1.39 -8.54
C SER A 69 8.76 -2.14 -8.90
N GLY A 70 8.68 -3.26 -9.64
CA GLY A 70 9.85 -4.04 -10.06
C GLY A 70 10.68 -3.40 -11.17
N ASN A 71 10.15 -2.37 -11.85
CA ASN A 71 10.90 -1.63 -12.88
C ASN A 71 11.82 -0.58 -12.25
N VAL A 72 12.88 -1.06 -11.61
CA VAL A 72 13.85 -0.26 -10.87
C VAL A 72 15.11 -0.01 -11.72
N SER A 73 15.69 1.18 -11.59
CA SER A 73 17.02 1.52 -12.14
C SER A 73 17.80 2.31 -11.09
N GLN A 74 19.14 2.33 -11.23
CA GLN A 74 20.00 3.12 -10.33
C GLN A 74 19.54 4.58 -10.28
N ALA A 75 19.25 5.19 -11.43
CA ALA A 75 18.79 6.57 -11.49
C ALA A 75 17.48 6.82 -10.70
N LYS A 76 16.54 5.86 -10.70
CA LYS A 76 15.33 5.96 -9.89
C LYS A 76 15.60 5.87 -8.39
N LEU A 77 16.54 5.01 -7.99
CA LEU A 77 16.96 4.89 -6.60
C LEU A 77 17.66 6.16 -6.12
N ASP A 78 18.58 6.70 -6.93
CA ASP A 78 19.28 7.93 -6.61
C ASP A 78 18.30 9.10 -6.45
N ALA A 79 17.37 9.25 -7.39
CA ALA A 79 16.30 10.27 -7.31
C ALA A 79 15.43 10.11 -6.07
N MET A 80 15.09 8.88 -5.67
CA MET A 80 14.34 8.60 -4.45
C MET A 80 15.11 9.02 -3.21
N PHE A 81 16.43 8.69 -3.13
CA PHE A 81 17.25 9.09 -1.99
C PHE A 81 17.47 10.60 -1.95
N ASP A 82 17.62 11.24 -3.10
CA ASP A 82 17.71 12.71 -3.18
C ASP A 82 16.43 13.37 -2.69
N TYR A 83 15.25 12.84 -3.08
CA TYR A 83 13.96 13.30 -2.58
C TYR A 83 13.85 13.15 -1.05
N ILE A 84 14.23 12.00 -0.51
CA ILE A 84 14.23 11.74 0.94
C ILE A 84 15.10 12.77 1.67
N ARG A 85 16.29 13.07 1.16
CA ARG A 85 17.22 14.05 1.74
C ARG A 85 16.67 15.48 1.62
N GLN A 86 16.22 15.86 0.43
CA GLN A 86 15.73 17.21 0.15
C GLN A 86 14.53 17.59 1.03
N PHE A 87 13.61 16.66 1.23
CA PHE A 87 12.38 16.91 1.98
C PHE A 87 12.42 16.38 3.41
N SER A 88 13.58 15.89 3.86
CA SER A 88 13.77 15.32 5.21
C SER A 88 12.66 14.31 5.55
N VAL A 89 12.32 13.44 4.60
CA VAL A 89 11.26 12.45 4.76
C VAL A 89 11.59 11.53 5.93
N LYS A 90 10.72 11.53 6.94
CA LYS A 90 10.88 10.64 8.11
C LYS A 90 10.27 9.28 7.81
N ILE A 91 11.09 8.25 7.97
CA ILE A 91 10.63 6.87 7.91
C ILE A 91 10.31 6.45 9.35
N LEU A 92 9.05 6.07 9.58
CA LEU A 92 8.64 5.57 10.88
C LEU A 92 9.15 4.14 11.05
N ILE A 93 10.17 3.97 11.89
CA ILE A 93 10.64 2.66 12.33
C ILE A 93 9.90 2.33 13.63
N GLU A 94 9.06 1.32 13.59
CA GLU A 94 8.26 0.88 14.72
C GLU A 94 9.09 0.04 15.68
N ARG A 95 9.86 -0.91 15.12
CA ARG A 95 10.65 -1.84 15.90
C ARG A 95 11.89 -2.32 15.16
N VAL A 96 12.95 -2.52 15.92
CA VAL A 96 14.21 -3.09 15.43
C VAL A 96 14.43 -4.44 16.12
N PHE A 97 14.87 -5.42 15.35
CA PHE A 97 15.19 -6.79 15.81
C PHE A 97 16.60 -7.18 15.36
N THR A 98 17.20 -8.16 16.02
CA THR A 98 18.43 -8.81 15.56
C THR A 98 18.10 -9.94 14.57
N LEU A 99 19.13 -10.51 13.93
CA LEU A 99 18.94 -11.67 13.04
C LEU A 99 18.33 -12.88 13.75
N GLU A 100 18.70 -13.13 15.00
CA GLU A 100 18.17 -14.23 15.81
C GLU A 100 16.68 -14.06 16.11
N GLN A 101 16.22 -12.80 16.11
CA GLN A 101 14.83 -12.44 16.41
C GLN A 101 13.92 -12.37 15.17
N VAL A 102 14.38 -12.81 13.99
CA VAL A 102 13.57 -12.81 12.76
C VAL A 102 12.20 -13.50 12.96
N PRO A 103 12.07 -14.65 13.64
CA PRO A 103 10.77 -15.26 13.90
C PRO A 103 9.83 -14.36 14.73
N GLU A 104 10.38 -13.58 15.65
CA GLU A 104 9.61 -12.62 16.45
C GLU A 104 9.19 -11.41 15.61
N ALA A 105 10.10 -10.91 14.75
CA ALA A 105 9.80 -9.82 13.81
C ALA A 105 8.63 -10.19 12.90
N HIS A 106 8.58 -11.42 12.37
CA HIS A 106 7.45 -11.89 11.58
C HIS A 106 6.14 -11.96 12.37
N ARG A 107 6.18 -12.49 13.62
CA ARG A 107 4.99 -12.52 14.48
C ARG A 107 4.49 -11.09 14.77
N PHE A 108 5.41 -10.17 15.02
CA PHE A 108 5.07 -8.77 15.26
C PHE A 108 4.41 -8.12 14.03
N LEU A 109 4.95 -8.36 12.81
CA LEU A 109 4.33 -7.86 11.57
C LEU A 109 2.93 -8.43 11.33
N GLN A 110 2.66 -9.64 11.76
CA GLN A 110 1.36 -10.29 11.62
C GLN A 110 0.37 -9.86 12.70
N SER A 111 0.87 -9.31 13.81
CA SER A 111 0.00 -8.69 14.81
C SER A 111 -0.57 -7.39 14.28
N ALA A 112 -1.81 -7.07 14.64
CA ALA A 112 -2.48 -5.84 14.20
C ALA A 112 -1.96 -4.58 14.92
N ASP A 113 -0.90 -4.70 15.72
CA ASP A 113 -0.45 -3.68 16.66
C ASP A 113 0.65 -2.78 16.10
N GLY A 114 1.22 -3.11 14.94
CA GLY A 114 2.33 -2.38 14.34
C GLY A 114 1.87 -1.32 13.33
N PHE A 115 2.45 -0.12 13.37
CA PHE A 115 2.10 1.00 12.49
C PHE A 115 3.26 1.49 11.61
N GLY A 116 4.46 1.02 11.81
CA GLY A 116 5.66 1.47 11.11
C GLY A 116 6.40 0.34 10.40
N LYS A 117 7.65 0.62 10.07
CA LYS A 117 8.56 -0.37 9.48
C LYS A 117 9.18 -1.22 10.58
N VAL A 118 9.23 -2.51 10.34
CA VAL A 118 10.02 -3.46 11.14
C VAL A 118 11.37 -3.65 10.45
N VAL A 119 12.43 -3.45 11.18
CA VAL A 119 13.81 -3.52 10.65
C VAL A 119 14.55 -4.63 11.38
N VAL A 120 15.30 -5.43 10.63
CA VAL A 120 16.26 -6.39 11.20
C VAL A 120 17.65 -5.85 10.95
N MET A 121 18.44 -5.71 12.03
CA MET A 121 19.82 -5.27 11.96
C MET A 121 20.73 -6.47 11.91
N ASN A 122 21.68 -6.42 11.00
CA ASN A 122 22.82 -7.34 10.96
C ASN A 122 24.01 -6.60 11.56
N GLU A 123 24.41 -6.98 12.77
CA GLU A 123 25.61 -6.46 13.41
C GLU A 123 26.86 -7.22 12.95
#